data_2a4ff9665f9ee77825f343887832178f
#
_entry.id   2a4ff9665f9ee77825f343887832178f
#
_cell.length_a   1.000
_cell.length_b   1.000
_cell.length_c   1.000
_cell.angle_alpha   90.00
_cell.angle_beta   90.00
_cell.angle_gamma   90.00
#
_symmetry.space_group_name_H-M   'P 1'
#
loop_
_entity.id
_entity.type
_entity.pdbx_description
1 polymer ?
#
loop_
_entity_poly.entity_id
_entity_poly.type
_entity_poly.pdbx_seq_one_letter_code
_entity_poly.pdbx_strand_id
1 'polypeptide(L)'
;MLKIGLSETTARSAQAHTGALVGDDRVFDGVCRQLGIVRVDSIEDMLFTADVIVRTGVLQPHGLGLVSISGGACEIVADRAQVLGFPVPALSDHAVGELRAALPSFGTPNNPLDITGGAVLQPDLFEHGLRILGRQPEFSALACLFDVPVAEEQATAFVLTALRHIAAGLRAAKVPALMLSHTVKPVSEVSARIIADIGLPYVSAGIHHGMNALGHAFWWSEQYRRLATAPAPVTEIAPATECPRSERATLGFLARRGVPVVPTTLASNPDQAVAAARAIGGHVVLKIASDDIAHKSDIGGVVLNLHGDAAIDAAFRRITANAPAGARVDGVLVAPMRTGGIELFVGCTRDAQWGPVIAVGLGGVWVEVLQDVALRPLPIDAAEVRRMLGGLRGARLLQGARGAQPADLNSVAAVIACIGDAAVALGPDLEALEVNPLWVRGTDVEALDALAVWR
;
A
#
# COMPACT_ATOMS: atom_id res chain seq x y z
N MET A 1 15.15 -3.38 4.68
CA MET A 1 15.75 -2.13 5.21
C MET A 1 15.10 -1.78 6.54
N LEU A 2 15.88 -1.44 7.56
CA LEU A 2 15.41 -0.96 8.86
C LEU A 2 15.65 0.56 8.92
N LYS A 3 14.60 1.35 9.22
CA LYS A 3 14.73 2.81 9.44
C LYS A 3 14.47 3.12 10.91
N ILE A 4 15.34 3.93 11.49
CA ILE A 4 15.18 4.52 12.84
C ILE A 4 14.72 5.97 12.70
N GLY A 5 14.24 6.60 13.77
CA GLY A 5 13.81 8.00 13.74
C GLY A 5 12.31 8.18 13.48
N LEU A 6 11.48 7.20 13.84
CA LEU A 6 10.02 7.23 13.67
C LEU A 6 9.33 8.20 14.65
N SER A 7 9.85 8.33 15.86
CA SER A 7 9.32 9.23 16.87
C SER A 7 10.09 10.55 16.89
N GLU A 8 9.44 11.62 17.37
CA GLU A 8 10.11 12.92 17.57
C GLU A 8 11.36 12.82 18.44
N THR A 9 11.33 11.92 19.43
CA THR A 9 12.46 11.68 20.33
C THR A 9 13.65 11.08 19.59
N THR A 10 13.40 10.05 18.77
CA THR A 10 14.47 9.40 18.00
C THR A 10 14.94 10.26 16.83
N ALA A 11 14.07 11.07 16.23
CA ALA A 11 14.44 12.04 15.19
C ALA A 11 15.41 13.09 15.74
N ARG A 12 15.12 13.66 16.92
CA ARG A 12 16.01 14.60 17.61
C ARG A 12 17.36 13.97 17.99
N SER A 13 17.33 12.73 18.49
CA SER A 13 18.55 11.99 18.82
C SER A 13 19.41 11.71 17.58
N ALA A 14 18.80 11.28 16.49
CA ALA A 14 19.51 11.01 15.23
C ALA A 14 20.15 12.30 14.67
N GLN A 15 19.44 13.41 14.70
CA GLN A 15 19.98 14.70 14.29
C GLN A 15 21.18 15.13 15.15
N ALA A 16 21.11 14.91 16.46
CA ALA A 16 22.22 15.22 17.38
C ALA A 16 23.46 14.34 17.15
N HIS A 17 23.27 13.07 16.76
CA HIS A 17 24.38 12.14 16.56
C HIS A 17 25.01 12.19 15.15
N THR A 18 24.20 12.41 14.13
CA THR A 18 24.66 12.32 12.73
C THR A 18 24.65 13.64 12.00
N GLY A 19 24.05 14.68 12.57
CA GLY A 19 23.81 15.96 11.88
C GLY A 19 22.80 15.87 10.71
N ALA A 20 22.26 14.69 10.43
CA ALA A 20 21.35 14.46 9.33
C ALA A 20 19.89 14.70 9.76
N LEU A 21 19.13 15.38 8.91
CA LEU A 21 17.67 15.47 9.06
C LEU A 21 17.05 14.09 8.82
N VAL A 22 16.18 13.68 9.74
CA VAL A 22 15.37 12.46 9.55
C VAL A 22 14.16 12.86 8.72
N GLY A 23 14.08 12.39 7.47
CA GLY A 23 12.95 12.65 6.58
C GLY A 23 11.64 12.01 7.08
N ASP A 24 10.51 12.49 6.54
CA ASP A 24 9.18 11.94 6.87
C ASP A 24 9.13 10.42 6.62
N ASP A 25 8.72 9.69 7.65
CA ASP A 25 8.67 8.22 7.62
C ASP A 25 7.65 7.70 6.62
N ARG A 26 6.54 8.41 6.42
CA ARG A 26 5.50 8.06 5.46
C ARG A 26 5.98 8.20 4.02
N VAL A 27 6.80 9.24 3.74
CA VAL A 27 7.45 9.39 2.43
C VAL A 27 8.44 8.27 2.20
N PHE A 28 9.26 7.94 3.21
CA PHE A 28 10.20 6.81 3.14
C PHE A 28 9.48 5.47 2.89
N ASP A 29 8.35 5.20 3.57
CA ASP A 29 7.53 4.01 3.30
C ASP A 29 7.03 4.00 1.86
N GLY A 30 6.57 5.15 1.36
CA GLY A 30 6.19 5.33 -0.04
C GLY A 30 7.30 4.99 -1.02
N VAL A 31 8.53 5.46 -0.77
CA VAL A 31 9.72 5.13 -1.57
C VAL A 31 9.99 3.63 -1.55
N CYS A 32 9.98 3.01 -0.36
CA CYS A 32 10.21 1.57 -0.23
C CYS A 32 9.19 0.76 -1.04
N ARG A 33 7.91 1.10 -0.95
CA ARG A 33 6.84 0.43 -1.71
C ARG A 33 6.99 0.62 -3.22
N GLN A 34 7.34 1.81 -3.68
CA GLN A 34 7.51 2.10 -5.11
C GLN A 34 8.71 1.35 -5.69
N LEU A 35 9.82 1.29 -4.97
CA LEU A 35 11.08 0.69 -5.40
C LEU A 35 11.21 -0.81 -5.05
N GLY A 36 10.20 -1.42 -4.43
CA GLY A 36 10.26 -2.84 -4.04
C GLY A 36 11.27 -3.13 -2.94
N ILE A 37 11.52 -2.17 -2.05
CA ILE A 37 12.44 -2.32 -0.92
C ILE A 37 11.66 -2.88 0.27
N VAL A 38 12.05 -4.04 0.76
CA VAL A 38 11.46 -4.63 1.97
C VAL A 38 11.79 -3.77 3.19
N ARG A 39 10.77 -3.30 3.87
CA ARG A 39 10.89 -2.59 5.14
C ARG A 39 10.64 -3.53 6.30
N VAL A 40 11.47 -3.45 7.34
CA VAL A 40 11.41 -4.29 8.53
C VAL A 40 11.47 -3.43 9.80
N ASP A 41 10.93 -3.97 10.91
CA ASP A 41 10.78 -3.23 12.16
C ASP A 41 11.81 -3.65 13.24
N SER A 42 12.57 -4.74 12.99
CA SER A 42 13.59 -5.24 13.91
C SER A 42 14.84 -5.71 13.19
N ILE A 43 15.94 -5.82 13.92
CA ILE A 43 17.20 -6.39 13.42
C ILE A 43 17.00 -7.87 13.10
N GLU A 44 16.25 -8.59 13.94
CA GLU A 44 15.92 -9.99 13.76
C GLU A 44 15.16 -10.21 12.45
N ASP A 45 14.10 -9.43 12.19
CA ASP A 45 13.38 -9.51 10.92
C ASP A 45 14.26 -9.16 9.72
N MET A 46 15.20 -8.23 9.87
CA MET A 46 16.15 -7.90 8.80
C MET A 46 17.05 -9.10 8.45
N LEU A 47 17.62 -9.74 9.46
CA LEU A 47 18.53 -10.87 9.27
C LEU A 47 17.79 -12.10 8.73
N PHE A 48 16.66 -12.46 9.34
CA PHE A 48 15.89 -13.63 8.89
C PHE A 48 15.26 -13.41 7.51
N THR A 49 14.81 -12.19 7.20
CA THR A 49 14.31 -11.86 5.85
C THR A 49 15.40 -12.02 4.81
N ALA A 50 16.63 -11.53 5.09
CA ALA A 50 17.75 -11.68 4.18
C ALA A 50 18.13 -13.16 3.97
N ASP A 51 18.19 -13.95 5.03
CA ASP A 51 18.49 -15.39 4.95
C ASP A 51 17.44 -16.15 4.15
N VAL A 52 16.15 -15.90 4.41
CA VAL A 52 15.05 -16.54 3.66
C VAL A 52 15.08 -16.16 2.18
N ILE A 53 15.25 -14.88 1.84
CA ILE A 53 15.32 -14.44 0.44
C ILE A 53 16.52 -15.04 -0.29
N VAL A 54 17.67 -15.14 0.35
CA VAL A 54 18.88 -15.78 -0.23
C VAL A 54 18.62 -17.25 -0.52
N ARG A 55 17.92 -17.96 0.36
CA ARG A 55 17.61 -19.40 0.20
C ARG A 55 16.51 -19.65 -0.83
N THR A 56 15.49 -18.79 -0.88
CA THR A 56 14.32 -19.00 -1.75
C THR A 56 14.47 -18.39 -3.13
N GLY A 57 15.28 -17.34 -3.26
CA GLY A 57 15.32 -16.54 -4.48
C GLY A 57 13.96 -15.88 -4.76
N VAL A 58 13.66 -15.64 -6.04
CA VAL A 58 12.39 -15.06 -6.48
C VAL A 58 11.32 -16.14 -6.54
N LEU A 59 10.32 -16.04 -5.65
CA LEU A 59 9.20 -16.97 -5.59
C LEU A 59 8.18 -16.70 -6.70
N GLN A 60 7.55 -17.76 -7.21
CA GLN A 60 6.43 -17.66 -8.14
C GLN A 60 5.15 -17.15 -7.44
N PRO A 61 4.11 -16.68 -8.17
CA PRO A 61 2.88 -16.14 -7.57
C PRO A 61 1.93 -17.24 -7.08
N HIS A 62 2.45 -18.18 -6.31
CA HIS A 62 1.72 -19.29 -5.68
C HIS A 62 1.87 -19.19 -4.16
N GLY A 63 1.46 -20.20 -3.42
CA GLY A 63 1.45 -20.15 -1.97
C GLY A 63 2.57 -20.95 -1.28
N LEU A 64 2.43 -21.00 0.05
CA LEU A 64 3.27 -21.79 0.93
C LEU A 64 2.62 -23.15 1.20
N GLY A 65 3.39 -24.24 1.01
CA GLY A 65 3.11 -25.54 1.61
C GLY A 65 3.85 -25.68 2.93
N LEU A 66 3.21 -26.23 3.97
CA LEU A 66 3.86 -26.38 5.27
C LEU A 66 3.49 -27.70 5.93
N VAL A 67 4.49 -28.34 6.56
CA VAL A 67 4.37 -29.57 7.35
C VAL A 67 4.81 -29.32 8.79
N SER A 68 4.03 -29.80 9.76
CA SER A 68 4.36 -29.76 11.20
C SER A 68 3.81 -31.01 11.91
N ILE A 69 4.32 -31.33 13.09
CA ILE A 69 3.74 -32.31 14.00
C ILE A 69 2.76 -31.71 15.02
N SER A 70 2.52 -30.40 14.90
CA SER A 70 1.72 -29.63 15.86
C SER A 70 0.58 -28.91 15.15
N GLY A 71 -0.67 -29.36 15.42
CA GLY A 71 -1.86 -28.70 14.90
C GLY A 71 -1.95 -27.23 15.30
N GLY A 72 -1.67 -26.92 16.57
CA GLY A 72 -1.66 -25.52 17.02
C GLY A 72 -0.62 -24.65 16.30
N ALA A 73 0.55 -25.20 15.94
CA ALA A 73 1.52 -24.48 15.12
C ALA A 73 1.01 -24.25 13.68
N CYS A 74 0.30 -25.22 13.11
CA CYS A 74 -0.36 -25.09 11.80
C CYS A 74 -1.39 -23.96 11.80
N GLU A 75 -2.20 -23.85 12.84
CA GLU A 75 -3.20 -22.79 13.01
C GLU A 75 -2.53 -21.41 13.11
N ILE A 76 -1.48 -21.28 13.94
CA ILE A 76 -0.71 -20.02 14.07
C ILE A 76 -0.11 -19.62 12.72
N VAL A 77 0.42 -20.56 11.94
CA VAL A 77 0.96 -20.28 10.61
C VAL A 77 -0.11 -19.78 9.65
N ALA A 78 -1.28 -20.44 9.63
CA ALA A 78 -2.38 -20.03 8.76
C ALA A 78 -2.87 -18.61 9.08
N ASP A 79 -3.06 -18.30 10.36
CA ASP A 79 -3.45 -16.95 10.81
C ASP A 79 -2.39 -15.90 10.46
N ARG A 80 -1.11 -16.21 10.68
CA ARG A 80 -0.02 -15.29 10.33
C ARG A 80 0.07 -15.04 8.83
N ALA A 81 -0.06 -16.07 8.00
CA ALA A 81 -0.05 -15.94 6.55
C ALA A 81 -1.17 -15.02 6.06
N GLN A 82 -2.37 -15.15 6.64
CA GLN A 82 -3.51 -14.27 6.33
C GLN A 82 -3.21 -12.81 6.70
N VAL A 83 -2.65 -12.56 7.89
CA VAL A 83 -2.27 -11.20 8.32
C VAL A 83 -1.18 -10.60 7.41
N LEU A 84 -0.22 -11.41 6.99
CA LEU A 84 0.90 -11.00 6.14
C LEU A 84 0.53 -10.94 4.65
N GLY A 85 -0.66 -11.41 4.27
CA GLY A 85 -1.22 -11.27 2.94
C GLY A 85 -0.62 -12.20 1.87
N PHE A 86 -0.07 -13.36 2.26
CA PHE A 86 0.36 -14.36 1.30
C PHE A 86 -0.43 -15.67 1.43
N PRO A 87 -0.64 -16.41 0.32
CA PRO A 87 -1.55 -17.54 0.32
C PRO A 87 -0.94 -18.82 0.95
N VAL A 88 -1.79 -19.55 1.67
CA VAL A 88 -1.59 -20.94 2.07
C VAL A 88 -2.73 -21.73 1.42
N PRO A 89 -2.58 -22.11 0.13
CA PRO A 89 -3.67 -22.68 -0.64
C PRO A 89 -4.04 -24.08 -0.16
N ALA A 90 -5.31 -24.47 -0.37
CA ALA A 90 -5.78 -25.83 -0.13
C ALA A 90 -5.05 -26.83 -1.03
N LEU A 91 -4.99 -28.08 -0.60
CA LEU A 91 -4.42 -29.18 -1.38
C LEU A 91 -5.34 -29.58 -2.53
N SER A 92 -4.76 -30.04 -3.63
CA SER A 92 -5.50 -30.71 -4.70
C SER A 92 -6.11 -32.02 -4.24
N ASP A 93 -7.22 -32.48 -4.86
CA ASP A 93 -7.84 -33.77 -4.56
C ASP A 93 -6.85 -34.93 -4.70
N HIS A 94 -5.93 -34.84 -5.65
CA HIS A 94 -4.86 -35.84 -5.83
C HIS A 94 -3.93 -35.89 -4.61
N ALA A 95 -3.45 -34.74 -4.13
CA ALA A 95 -2.60 -34.66 -2.94
C ALA A 95 -3.33 -35.15 -1.69
N VAL A 96 -4.62 -34.81 -1.54
CA VAL A 96 -5.47 -35.31 -0.46
C VAL A 96 -5.57 -36.82 -0.51
N GLY A 97 -5.73 -37.43 -1.70
CA GLY A 97 -5.77 -38.90 -1.89
C GLY A 97 -4.44 -39.57 -1.49
N GLU A 98 -3.30 -39.03 -1.93
CA GLU A 98 -1.97 -39.55 -1.58
C GLU A 98 -1.71 -39.45 -0.06
N LEU A 99 -2.07 -38.32 0.56
CA LEU A 99 -1.89 -38.13 2.00
C LEU A 99 -2.79 -39.05 2.84
N ARG A 100 -4.04 -39.28 2.42
CA ARG A 100 -4.93 -40.26 3.10
C ARG A 100 -4.37 -41.67 3.10
N ALA A 101 -3.65 -42.04 2.06
CA ALA A 101 -2.99 -43.36 1.99
C ALA A 101 -1.73 -43.44 2.87
N ALA A 102 -1.06 -42.33 3.13
CA ALA A 102 0.19 -42.24 3.88
C ALA A 102 -0.01 -41.91 5.35
N LEU A 103 -1.02 -41.10 5.71
CA LEU A 103 -1.28 -40.66 7.08
C LEU A 103 -2.03 -41.70 7.90
N PRO A 104 -1.87 -41.72 9.24
CA PRO A 104 -2.75 -42.46 10.12
C PRO A 104 -4.23 -42.07 9.90
N SER A 105 -5.15 -42.97 10.20
CA SER A 105 -6.60 -42.80 9.95
C SER A 105 -7.23 -41.57 10.63
N PHE A 106 -6.60 -41.04 11.66
CA PHE A 106 -7.00 -39.81 12.35
C PHE A 106 -6.34 -38.54 11.79
N GLY A 107 -5.39 -38.65 10.85
CA GLY A 107 -4.74 -37.52 10.21
C GLY A 107 -5.65 -36.85 9.19
N THR A 108 -5.63 -35.51 9.14
CA THR A 108 -6.43 -34.74 8.20
C THR A 108 -5.50 -34.14 7.14
N PRO A 109 -5.66 -34.48 5.84
CA PRO A 109 -4.86 -33.93 4.78
C PRO A 109 -5.28 -32.50 4.46
N ASN A 110 -4.59 -31.56 5.06
CA ASN A 110 -4.77 -30.10 4.88
C ASN A 110 -3.43 -29.43 4.56
N ASN A 111 -3.48 -28.15 4.25
CA ASN A 111 -2.33 -27.27 4.24
C ASN A 111 -2.63 -26.02 5.12
N PRO A 112 -1.88 -25.75 6.18
CA PRO A 112 -0.70 -26.47 6.68
C PRO A 112 -1.02 -27.92 7.07
N LEU A 113 -0.08 -28.87 6.81
CA LEU A 113 -0.25 -30.29 7.08
C LEU A 113 0.22 -30.64 8.50
N ASP A 114 -0.70 -31.04 9.36
CA ASP A 114 -0.39 -31.68 10.64
C ASP A 114 -0.24 -33.18 10.45
N ILE A 115 1.01 -33.69 10.51
CA ILE A 115 1.29 -35.14 10.45
C ILE A 115 1.08 -35.84 11.78
N THR A 116 0.67 -35.10 12.81
CA THR A 116 0.29 -35.55 14.14
C THR A 116 1.42 -36.20 14.95
N GLY A 117 1.10 -36.61 16.20
CA GLY A 117 2.00 -37.40 17.05
C GLY A 117 2.35 -38.78 16.47
N GLY A 118 1.69 -39.20 15.39
CA GLY A 118 2.04 -40.43 14.66
C GLY A 118 3.48 -40.40 14.15
N ALA A 119 4.02 -39.26 13.84
CA ALA A 119 5.42 -39.06 13.42
C ALA A 119 6.43 -39.48 14.51
N VAL A 120 6.05 -39.53 15.77
CA VAL A 120 6.92 -40.04 16.85
C VAL A 120 7.20 -41.54 16.68
N LEU A 121 6.21 -42.30 16.21
CA LEU A 121 6.31 -43.73 15.95
C LEU A 121 6.79 -44.03 14.53
N GLN A 122 6.48 -43.10 13.58
CA GLN A 122 6.78 -43.24 12.15
C GLN A 122 7.42 -41.92 11.64
N PRO A 123 8.71 -41.69 11.90
CA PRO A 123 9.39 -40.44 11.50
C PRO A 123 9.45 -40.19 9.98
N ASP A 124 9.28 -41.23 9.17
CA ASP A 124 9.19 -41.14 7.70
C ASP A 124 7.94 -40.42 7.20
N LEU A 125 6.91 -40.23 8.04
CA LEU A 125 5.77 -39.36 7.72
C LEU A 125 6.19 -37.92 7.36
N PHE A 126 7.25 -37.39 7.95
CA PHE A 126 7.81 -36.12 7.55
C PHE A 126 8.25 -36.12 6.08
N GLU A 127 9.01 -37.14 5.69
CA GLU A 127 9.49 -37.25 4.32
C GLU A 127 8.33 -37.43 3.33
N HIS A 128 7.37 -38.30 3.65
CA HIS A 128 6.21 -38.52 2.80
C HIS A 128 5.38 -37.27 2.62
N GLY A 129 5.02 -36.57 3.71
CA GLY A 129 4.27 -35.32 3.64
C GLY A 129 4.99 -34.24 2.83
N LEU A 130 6.28 -34.03 3.10
CA LEU A 130 7.10 -33.05 2.38
C LEU A 130 7.26 -33.39 0.89
N ARG A 131 7.42 -34.67 0.52
CA ARG A 131 7.50 -35.11 -0.88
C ARG A 131 6.18 -34.90 -1.61
N ILE A 132 5.04 -35.15 -0.97
CA ILE A 132 3.72 -34.95 -1.58
C ILE A 132 3.48 -33.44 -1.78
N LEU A 133 3.66 -32.61 -0.75
CA LEU A 133 3.49 -31.17 -0.85
C LEU A 133 4.50 -30.52 -1.82
N GLY A 134 5.77 -30.92 -1.75
CA GLY A 134 6.84 -30.34 -2.57
C GLY A 134 6.71 -30.56 -4.09
N ARG A 135 5.71 -31.34 -4.53
CA ARG A 135 5.41 -31.57 -5.96
C ARG A 135 4.17 -30.83 -6.44
N GLN A 136 3.40 -30.23 -5.52
CA GLN A 136 2.15 -29.58 -5.88
C GLN A 136 2.42 -28.26 -6.60
N PRO A 137 1.74 -27.98 -7.73
CA PRO A 137 1.93 -26.76 -8.50
C PRO A 137 1.39 -25.50 -7.82
N GLU A 138 0.55 -25.66 -6.79
CA GLU A 138 -0.04 -24.58 -6.02
C GLU A 138 0.96 -23.91 -5.07
N PHE A 139 2.13 -24.50 -4.89
CA PHE A 139 3.15 -23.98 -3.98
C PHE A 139 4.36 -23.41 -4.73
N SER A 140 4.89 -22.31 -4.23
CA SER A 140 6.16 -21.72 -4.67
C SER A 140 7.25 -21.77 -3.60
N ALA A 141 6.87 -22.15 -2.39
CA ALA A 141 7.78 -22.46 -1.29
C ALA A 141 7.22 -23.58 -0.44
N LEU A 142 8.11 -24.37 0.16
CA LEU A 142 7.78 -25.43 1.11
C LEU A 142 8.50 -25.17 2.43
N ALA A 143 7.79 -25.31 3.56
CA ALA A 143 8.40 -25.21 4.88
C ALA A 143 8.08 -26.43 5.74
N CYS A 144 8.98 -26.75 6.66
CA CYS A 144 8.74 -27.69 7.74
C CYS A 144 8.99 -27.01 9.07
N LEU A 145 8.06 -27.13 10.03
CA LEU A 145 8.28 -26.68 11.40
C LEU A 145 8.81 -27.82 12.25
N PHE A 146 10.06 -27.70 12.66
CA PHE A 146 10.69 -28.62 13.60
C PHE A 146 11.91 -27.97 14.24
N ASP A 147 12.30 -28.46 15.42
CA ASP A 147 13.41 -27.86 16.17
C ASP A 147 14.70 -28.69 16.05
N VAL A 148 15.83 -28.03 15.84
CA VAL A 148 17.16 -28.62 15.94
C VAL A 148 17.60 -28.58 17.41
N PRO A 149 18.14 -29.70 17.96
CA PRO A 149 18.72 -29.74 19.30
C PRO A 149 19.79 -28.69 19.53
N VAL A 150 19.75 -28.02 20.66
CA VAL A 150 20.79 -27.05 21.07
C VAL A 150 21.78 -27.64 22.07
N ALA A 151 21.51 -28.85 22.59
CA ALA A 151 22.37 -29.60 23.51
C ALA A 151 22.33 -31.10 23.17
N GLU A 152 23.37 -31.86 23.54
CA GLU A 152 23.52 -33.29 23.20
C GLU A 152 22.37 -34.13 23.76
N GLU A 153 21.88 -33.81 24.96
CA GLU A 153 20.79 -34.56 25.61
C GLU A 153 19.46 -34.50 24.83
N GLN A 154 19.30 -33.45 24.01
CA GLN A 154 18.14 -33.25 23.14
C GLN A 154 18.25 -34.05 21.82
N ALA A 155 19.48 -34.45 21.44
CA ALA A 155 19.76 -35.18 20.20
C ALA A 155 19.40 -36.66 20.30
N THR A 156 18.16 -36.95 20.67
CA THR A 156 17.66 -38.34 20.78
C THR A 156 17.61 -39.03 19.42
N ALA A 157 17.60 -40.36 19.44
CA ALA A 157 17.52 -41.16 18.21
C ALA A 157 16.28 -40.80 17.36
N PHE A 158 15.14 -40.54 17.99
CA PHE A 158 13.94 -40.06 17.32
C PHE A 158 14.18 -38.72 16.59
N VAL A 159 14.70 -37.73 17.33
CA VAL A 159 14.90 -36.39 16.78
C VAL A 159 15.87 -36.42 15.60
N LEU A 160 17.01 -37.12 15.71
CA LEU A 160 17.99 -37.24 14.63
C LEU A 160 17.42 -37.99 13.41
N THR A 161 16.55 -39.01 13.63
CA THR A 161 15.90 -39.71 12.54
C THR A 161 14.86 -38.84 11.85
N ALA A 162 14.03 -38.12 12.60
CA ALA A 162 13.08 -37.16 12.06
C ALA A 162 13.77 -36.07 11.22
N LEU A 163 14.87 -35.48 11.71
CA LEU A 163 15.66 -34.48 10.98
C LEU A 163 16.22 -35.02 9.66
N ARG A 164 16.65 -36.30 9.60
CA ARG A 164 17.09 -36.94 8.34
C ARG A 164 15.94 -37.05 7.34
N HIS A 165 14.76 -37.49 7.77
CA HIS A 165 13.56 -37.58 6.93
C HIS A 165 13.09 -36.21 6.49
N ILE A 166 13.12 -35.19 7.36
CA ILE A 166 12.82 -33.80 6.99
C ILE A 166 13.77 -33.34 5.90
N ALA A 167 15.08 -33.51 6.08
CA ALA A 167 16.08 -33.12 5.10
C ALA A 167 15.89 -33.84 3.75
N ALA A 168 15.55 -35.14 3.78
CA ALA A 168 15.27 -35.92 2.57
C ALA A 168 14.03 -35.38 1.84
N GLY A 169 12.96 -35.09 2.58
CA GLY A 169 11.72 -34.54 2.04
C GLY A 169 11.91 -33.14 1.45
N LEU A 170 12.56 -32.22 2.19
CA LEU A 170 12.85 -30.85 1.71
C LEU A 170 13.76 -30.87 0.47
N ARG A 171 14.76 -31.74 0.44
CA ARG A 171 15.68 -31.90 -0.69
C ARG A 171 15.00 -32.42 -1.96
N ALA A 172 13.94 -33.19 -1.80
CA ALA A 172 13.14 -33.74 -2.90
C ALA A 172 12.09 -32.76 -3.46
N ALA A 173 11.86 -31.63 -2.81
CA ALA A 173 10.92 -30.62 -3.25
C ALA A 173 11.37 -29.99 -4.57
N LYS A 174 10.38 -29.67 -5.44
CA LYS A 174 10.60 -28.97 -6.72
C LYS A 174 10.59 -27.46 -6.58
N VAL A 175 10.31 -26.96 -5.39
CA VAL A 175 10.27 -25.55 -5.02
C VAL A 175 11.30 -25.27 -3.91
N PRO A 176 11.73 -24.04 -3.71
CA PRO A 176 12.55 -23.65 -2.57
C PRO A 176 11.95 -24.16 -1.26
N ALA A 177 12.78 -24.83 -0.47
CA ALA A 177 12.31 -25.50 0.74
C ALA A 177 13.21 -25.18 1.92
N LEU A 178 12.62 -24.97 3.10
CA LEU A 178 13.32 -24.60 4.32
C LEU A 178 12.69 -25.21 5.56
N MET A 179 13.45 -25.30 6.63
CA MET A 179 12.98 -25.74 7.95
C MET A 179 13.03 -24.56 8.91
N LEU A 180 11.90 -24.28 9.58
CA LEU A 180 11.78 -23.25 10.60
C LEU A 180 11.73 -23.87 11.99
N SER A 181 12.29 -23.22 13.00
CA SER A 181 12.07 -23.54 14.41
C SER A 181 10.70 -23.07 14.88
N HIS A 182 10.19 -23.65 15.98
CA HIS A 182 8.94 -23.15 16.60
C HIS A 182 9.16 -21.82 17.34
N THR A 183 10.31 -21.67 17.97
CA THR A 183 10.72 -20.42 18.66
C THR A 183 12.08 -19.99 18.18
N VAL A 184 12.43 -18.71 18.38
CA VAL A 184 13.80 -18.26 18.12
C VAL A 184 14.76 -19.06 19.01
N LYS A 185 15.77 -19.68 18.40
CA LYS A 185 16.76 -20.50 19.11
C LYS A 185 18.17 -20.09 18.72
N PRO A 186 19.13 -20.17 19.65
CA PRO A 186 20.53 -20.02 19.31
C PRO A 186 20.97 -21.23 18.44
N VAL A 187 21.88 -21.00 17.53
CA VAL A 187 22.61 -22.05 16.82
C VAL A 187 23.87 -22.38 17.63
N SER A 188 23.77 -23.40 18.48
CA SER A 188 24.91 -23.89 19.28
C SER A 188 25.87 -24.70 18.42
N GLU A 189 27.03 -25.10 18.96
CA GLU A 189 27.96 -26.01 18.30
C GLU A 189 27.29 -27.35 17.94
N VAL A 190 26.44 -27.86 18.85
CA VAL A 190 25.64 -29.08 18.61
C VAL A 190 24.68 -28.88 17.45
N SER A 191 23.92 -27.76 17.44
CA SER A 191 23.02 -27.44 16.35
C SER A 191 23.76 -27.29 15.02
N ALA A 192 24.86 -26.54 15.00
CA ALA A 192 25.66 -26.29 13.81
C ALA A 192 26.18 -27.58 13.19
N ARG A 193 26.70 -28.52 14.04
CA ARG A 193 27.12 -29.83 13.60
C ARG A 193 25.98 -30.64 12.98
N ILE A 194 24.85 -30.76 13.68
CA ILE A 194 23.69 -31.50 13.18
C ILE A 194 23.18 -30.93 11.85
N ILE A 195 23.09 -29.59 11.74
CA ILE A 195 22.66 -28.91 10.51
C ILE A 195 23.58 -29.24 9.36
N ALA A 196 24.91 -29.16 9.59
CA ALA A 196 25.92 -29.44 8.58
C ALA A 196 25.93 -30.93 8.16
N ASP A 197 25.95 -31.86 9.12
CA ASP A 197 26.02 -33.30 8.87
C ASP A 197 24.82 -33.83 8.10
N ILE A 198 23.61 -33.29 8.37
CA ILE A 198 22.37 -33.70 7.71
C ILE A 198 22.09 -32.89 6.46
N GLY A 199 22.66 -31.69 6.34
CA GLY A 199 22.40 -30.74 5.23
C GLY A 199 21.00 -30.12 5.32
N LEU A 200 20.62 -29.61 6.50
CA LEU A 200 19.31 -29.01 6.75
C LEU A 200 19.28 -27.54 6.28
N PRO A 201 18.29 -27.12 5.48
CA PRO A 201 18.05 -25.72 5.16
C PRO A 201 17.33 -25.02 6.34
N TYR A 202 18.01 -24.94 7.48
CA TYR A 202 17.42 -24.48 8.75
C TYR A 202 17.53 -22.97 8.94
N VAL A 203 16.43 -22.39 9.42
CA VAL A 203 16.31 -20.97 9.82
C VAL A 203 15.75 -20.94 11.26
N SER A 204 16.56 -20.46 12.20
CA SER A 204 16.27 -20.47 13.64
C SER A 204 15.35 -19.33 14.09
N ALA A 205 14.45 -18.87 13.20
CA ALA A 205 13.68 -17.64 13.33
C ALA A 205 12.45 -17.74 14.27
N GLY A 206 12.03 -18.96 14.63
CA GLY A 206 10.72 -19.17 15.23
C GLY A 206 9.58 -18.89 14.25
N ILE A 207 8.36 -19.24 14.61
CA ILE A 207 7.19 -19.07 13.73
C ILE A 207 6.99 -17.58 13.39
N HIS A 208 7.08 -16.67 14.38
CA HIS A 208 6.79 -15.25 14.18
C HIS A 208 7.70 -14.61 13.12
N HIS A 209 9.01 -14.62 13.36
CA HIS A 209 9.98 -14.01 12.44
C HIS A 209 10.14 -14.82 11.15
N GLY A 210 10.01 -16.15 11.21
CA GLY A 210 10.03 -17.00 10.02
C GLY A 210 8.89 -16.71 9.06
N MET A 211 7.68 -16.52 9.59
CA MET A 211 6.53 -16.14 8.77
C MET A 211 6.64 -14.70 8.26
N ASN A 212 7.17 -13.75 9.06
CA ASN A 212 7.48 -12.41 8.58
C ASN A 212 8.47 -12.46 7.41
N ALA A 213 9.55 -13.22 7.54
CA ALA A 213 10.55 -13.37 6.51
C ALA A 213 10.00 -13.98 5.21
N LEU A 214 9.12 -15.01 5.34
CA LEU A 214 8.41 -15.58 4.18
C LEU A 214 7.46 -14.56 3.55
N GLY A 215 6.67 -13.83 4.33
CA GLY A 215 5.79 -12.76 3.84
C GLY A 215 6.57 -11.70 3.07
N HIS A 216 7.71 -11.28 3.59
CA HIS A 216 8.63 -10.37 2.92
C HIS A 216 9.19 -10.97 1.62
N ALA A 217 9.53 -12.25 1.60
CA ALA A 217 10.04 -12.93 0.40
C ALA A 217 8.96 -13.03 -0.69
N PHE A 218 7.69 -13.33 -0.34
CA PHE A 218 6.57 -13.32 -1.26
C PHE A 218 6.32 -11.93 -1.83
N TRP A 219 6.22 -10.93 -0.95
CA TRP A 219 6.01 -9.54 -1.36
C TRP A 219 7.15 -9.02 -2.23
N TRP A 220 8.41 -9.22 -1.82
CA TRP A 220 9.57 -8.82 -2.60
C TRP A 220 9.61 -9.47 -3.98
N SER A 221 9.28 -10.76 -4.06
CA SER A 221 9.23 -11.49 -5.32
C SER A 221 8.17 -10.92 -6.28
N GLU A 222 7.02 -10.50 -5.76
CA GLU A 222 6.00 -9.81 -6.53
C GLU A 222 6.52 -8.46 -7.05
N GLN A 223 7.15 -7.66 -6.17
CA GLN A 223 7.72 -6.38 -6.56
C GLN A 223 8.86 -6.54 -7.58
N TYR A 224 9.71 -7.55 -7.41
CA TYR A 224 10.79 -7.85 -8.35
C TYR A 224 10.24 -8.14 -9.76
N ARG A 225 9.24 -9.00 -9.88
CA ARG A 225 8.60 -9.31 -11.18
C ARG A 225 7.95 -8.06 -11.79
N ARG A 226 7.25 -7.29 -10.98
CA ARG A 226 6.63 -6.03 -11.40
C ARG A 226 7.66 -5.06 -11.98
N LEU A 227 8.73 -4.81 -11.26
CA LEU A 227 9.77 -3.86 -11.68
C LEU A 227 10.54 -4.35 -12.89
N ALA A 228 10.77 -5.66 -13.01
CA ALA A 228 11.42 -6.26 -14.18
C ALA A 228 10.60 -6.11 -15.47
N THR A 229 9.28 -5.97 -15.36
CA THR A 229 8.37 -5.81 -16.51
C THR A 229 7.83 -4.39 -16.68
N ALA A 230 8.16 -3.50 -15.74
CA ALA A 230 7.72 -2.11 -15.81
C ALA A 230 8.32 -1.41 -17.05
N PRO A 231 7.53 -0.59 -17.76
CA PRO A 231 8.07 0.28 -18.80
C PRO A 231 9.11 1.23 -18.19
N ALA A 232 10.07 1.66 -19.02
CA ALA A 232 11.02 2.70 -18.58
C ALA A 232 10.26 3.91 -18.05
N PRO A 233 10.69 4.50 -16.93
CA PRO A 233 10.02 5.69 -16.41
C PRO A 233 9.97 6.79 -17.48
N VAL A 234 8.83 7.50 -17.54
CA VAL A 234 8.72 8.67 -18.40
C VAL A 234 9.72 9.71 -17.91
N THR A 235 10.77 9.94 -18.68
CA THR A 235 11.94 10.70 -18.23
C THR A 235 11.83 12.20 -18.49
N GLU A 236 10.89 12.66 -19.35
CA GLU A 236 10.78 14.08 -19.70
C GLU A 236 9.33 14.58 -19.63
N ILE A 237 9.01 15.18 -18.49
CA ILE A 237 7.81 16.03 -18.38
C ILE A 237 8.22 17.44 -18.75
N ALA A 238 7.65 17.99 -19.84
CA ALA A 238 7.97 19.33 -20.32
C ALA A 238 7.64 20.38 -19.25
N PRO A 239 8.60 21.25 -18.88
CA PRO A 239 8.37 22.30 -17.90
C PRO A 239 7.23 23.23 -18.33
N ALA A 240 6.44 23.69 -17.36
CA ALA A 240 5.46 24.73 -17.58
C ALA A 240 6.11 26.11 -17.49
N THR A 241 5.61 27.06 -18.30
CA THR A 241 6.02 28.45 -18.24
C THR A 241 5.07 29.30 -17.40
N GLU A 242 3.96 28.74 -16.97
CA GLU A 242 2.90 29.44 -16.21
C GLU A 242 3.04 29.15 -14.71
N CYS A 243 2.67 30.16 -13.90
CA CYS A 243 2.60 30.05 -12.44
C CYS A 243 1.16 30.37 -12.00
N PRO A 244 0.22 29.42 -12.04
CA PRO A 244 -1.15 29.68 -11.62
C PRO A 244 -1.21 30.01 -10.12
N ARG A 245 -1.91 31.09 -9.75
CA ARG A 245 -2.00 31.58 -8.36
C ARG A 245 -3.42 31.54 -7.78
N SER A 246 -4.44 31.55 -8.65
CA SER A 246 -5.83 31.42 -8.22
C SER A 246 -6.41 30.06 -8.53
N GLU A 247 -7.51 29.67 -7.85
CA GLU A 247 -8.26 28.44 -8.14
C GLU A 247 -8.57 28.31 -9.64
N ARG A 248 -9.11 29.39 -10.24
CA ARG A 248 -9.47 29.39 -11.66
C ARG A 248 -8.27 29.17 -12.56
N ALA A 249 -7.13 29.81 -12.28
CA ALA A 249 -5.91 29.65 -13.06
C ALA A 249 -5.34 28.22 -12.90
N THR A 250 -5.38 27.67 -11.67
CA THR A 250 -4.92 26.31 -11.36
C THR A 250 -5.80 25.26 -12.04
N LEU A 251 -7.12 25.34 -11.93
CA LEU A 251 -8.04 24.46 -12.64
C LEU A 251 -7.85 24.57 -14.17
N GLY A 252 -7.70 25.78 -14.71
CA GLY A 252 -7.42 25.99 -16.14
C GLY A 252 -6.11 25.36 -16.58
N PHE A 253 -5.06 25.44 -15.77
CA PHE A 253 -3.78 24.78 -16.03
C PHE A 253 -3.94 23.26 -16.03
N LEU A 254 -4.61 22.70 -15.02
CA LEU A 254 -4.88 21.27 -14.91
C LEU A 254 -5.71 20.74 -16.08
N ALA A 255 -6.74 21.50 -16.52
CA ALA A 255 -7.56 21.15 -17.67
C ALA A 255 -6.73 21.02 -18.96
N ARG A 256 -5.81 21.96 -19.21
CA ARG A 256 -4.89 21.88 -20.37
C ARG A 256 -3.94 20.68 -20.31
N ARG A 257 -3.73 20.13 -19.13
CA ARG A 257 -2.92 18.92 -18.88
C ARG A 257 -3.74 17.62 -18.84
N GLY A 258 -5.02 17.67 -19.24
CA GLY A 258 -5.87 16.49 -19.35
C GLY A 258 -6.58 16.10 -18.05
N VAL A 259 -6.54 16.92 -17.01
CA VAL A 259 -7.34 16.72 -15.79
C VAL A 259 -8.74 17.26 -16.02
N PRO A 260 -9.81 16.43 -15.93
CA PRO A 260 -11.16 16.95 -16.02
C PRO A 260 -11.46 17.85 -14.83
N VAL A 261 -12.01 19.04 -15.11
CA VAL A 261 -12.32 20.04 -14.09
C VAL A 261 -13.79 20.43 -14.16
N VAL A 262 -14.37 20.78 -13.04
CA VAL A 262 -15.75 21.28 -13.00
C VAL A 262 -15.86 22.56 -13.84
N PRO A 263 -16.87 22.67 -14.71
CA PRO A 263 -17.07 23.91 -15.46
C PRO A 263 -17.43 25.05 -14.52
N THR A 264 -16.75 26.18 -14.65
CA THR A 264 -16.94 27.38 -13.82
C THR A 264 -17.19 28.61 -14.66
N THR A 265 -18.09 29.47 -14.21
CA THR A 265 -18.33 30.80 -14.80
C THR A 265 -18.00 31.87 -13.77
N LEU A 266 -17.12 32.82 -14.14
CA LEU A 266 -16.85 33.99 -13.30
C LEU A 266 -17.97 35.01 -13.46
N ALA A 267 -18.61 35.39 -12.36
CA ALA A 267 -19.59 36.46 -12.30
C ALA A 267 -19.02 37.66 -11.52
N SER A 268 -19.04 38.83 -12.09
CA SER A 268 -18.58 40.09 -11.46
C SER A 268 -19.70 40.85 -10.75
N ASN A 269 -20.95 40.44 -10.94
CA ASN A 269 -22.11 40.99 -10.26
C ASN A 269 -23.20 39.91 -10.05
N PRO A 270 -24.22 40.17 -9.20
CA PRO A 270 -25.28 39.22 -8.91
C PRO A 270 -26.07 38.77 -10.15
N ASP A 271 -26.35 39.65 -11.07
CA ASP A 271 -27.16 39.31 -12.28
C ASP A 271 -26.43 38.29 -13.16
N GLN A 272 -25.09 38.44 -13.31
CA GLN A 272 -24.28 37.46 -14.01
C GLN A 272 -24.26 36.11 -13.28
N ALA A 273 -24.22 36.11 -11.95
CA ALA A 273 -24.25 34.85 -11.16
C ALA A 273 -25.59 34.15 -11.34
N VAL A 274 -26.69 34.86 -11.32
CA VAL A 274 -28.02 34.33 -11.58
C VAL A 274 -28.12 33.78 -13.02
N ALA A 275 -27.63 34.53 -14.01
CA ALA A 275 -27.64 34.06 -15.40
C ALA A 275 -26.81 32.80 -15.60
N ALA A 276 -25.61 32.71 -15.00
CA ALA A 276 -24.77 31.53 -15.04
C ALA A 276 -25.45 30.31 -14.38
N ALA A 277 -26.08 30.51 -13.21
CA ALA A 277 -26.80 29.45 -12.52
C ALA A 277 -28.02 28.94 -13.30
N ARG A 278 -28.76 29.82 -13.96
CA ARG A 278 -29.87 29.43 -14.86
C ARG A 278 -29.36 28.62 -16.06
N ALA A 279 -28.19 28.96 -16.62
CA ALA A 279 -27.57 28.22 -17.72
C ALA A 279 -27.13 26.82 -17.31
N ILE A 280 -26.67 26.64 -16.06
CA ILE A 280 -26.30 25.34 -15.49
C ILE A 280 -27.54 24.46 -15.29
N GLY A 281 -28.66 25.04 -14.86
CA GLY A 281 -29.90 24.32 -14.63
C GLY A 281 -29.81 23.32 -13.48
N GLY A 282 -30.18 23.72 -12.28
CA GLY A 282 -30.10 22.86 -11.09
C GLY A 282 -29.45 23.56 -9.90
N HIS A 283 -28.91 22.78 -9.00
CA HIS A 283 -28.21 23.30 -7.83
C HIS A 283 -26.78 23.73 -8.21
N VAL A 284 -26.34 24.88 -7.68
CA VAL A 284 -25.03 25.45 -7.94
C VAL A 284 -24.23 25.69 -6.65
N VAL A 285 -22.94 25.84 -6.83
CA VAL A 285 -21.99 26.30 -5.82
C VAL A 285 -21.48 27.67 -6.23
N LEU A 286 -21.43 28.59 -5.26
CA LEU A 286 -20.78 29.86 -5.41
C LEU A 286 -19.50 29.92 -4.58
N LYS A 287 -18.39 30.36 -5.18
CA LYS A 287 -17.10 30.49 -4.50
C LYS A 287 -16.50 31.88 -4.80
N ILE A 288 -15.92 32.54 -3.79
CA ILE A 288 -15.19 33.79 -4.01
C ILE A 288 -14.00 33.56 -4.95
N ALA A 289 -13.82 34.44 -5.91
CA ALA A 289 -12.68 34.44 -6.81
C ALA A 289 -11.69 35.55 -6.41
N SER A 290 -10.53 35.15 -5.90
CA SER A 290 -9.48 36.07 -5.45
C SER A 290 -8.13 35.35 -5.46
N ASP A 291 -7.07 36.02 -5.88
CA ASP A 291 -5.69 35.57 -5.78
C ASP A 291 -5.15 35.73 -4.34
N ASP A 292 -5.76 36.61 -3.52
CA ASP A 292 -5.33 36.95 -2.18
C ASP A 292 -5.96 36.06 -1.09
N ILE A 293 -6.93 35.20 -1.47
CA ILE A 293 -7.70 34.35 -0.53
C ILE A 293 -7.46 32.88 -0.85
N ALA A 294 -6.56 32.23 -0.12
CA ALA A 294 -6.23 30.82 -0.30
C ALA A 294 -7.31 29.89 0.30
N HIS A 295 -7.78 30.18 1.54
CA HIS A 295 -8.75 29.35 2.27
C HIS A 295 -10.14 30.00 2.31
N LYS A 296 -10.89 29.83 1.24
CA LYS A 296 -12.20 30.48 1.02
C LYS A 296 -13.25 30.04 2.04
N SER A 297 -13.22 28.79 2.46
CA SER A 297 -14.17 28.23 3.41
C SER A 297 -14.10 28.90 4.79
N ASP A 298 -12.90 29.28 5.24
CA ASP A 298 -12.67 29.87 6.56
C ASP A 298 -13.34 31.25 6.72
N ILE A 299 -13.49 31.98 5.61
CA ILE A 299 -14.14 33.29 5.58
C ILE A 299 -15.61 33.22 5.13
N GLY A 300 -16.19 32.02 4.99
CA GLY A 300 -17.53 31.85 4.40
C GLY A 300 -17.62 32.27 2.94
N GLY A 301 -16.52 32.20 2.22
CA GLY A 301 -16.39 32.50 0.79
C GLY A 301 -16.91 31.39 -0.14
N VAL A 302 -17.48 30.29 0.41
CA VAL A 302 -18.10 29.19 -0.35
C VAL A 302 -19.51 28.96 0.14
N VAL A 303 -20.47 28.83 -0.79
CA VAL A 303 -21.86 28.48 -0.49
C VAL A 303 -22.32 27.39 -1.41
N LEU A 304 -22.72 26.29 -0.81
CA LEU A 304 -23.12 25.07 -1.50
C LEU A 304 -24.64 24.98 -1.65
N ASN A 305 -25.08 24.15 -2.58
CA ASN A 305 -26.47 23.70 -2.74
C ASN A 305 -27.47 24.82 -2.96
N LEU A 306 -27.09 25.87 -3.71
CA LEU A 306 -27.94 27.00 -4.03
C LEU A 306 -28.89 26.67 -5.18
N HIS A 307 -30.13 27.11 -5.05
CA HIS A 307 -31.14 27.02 -6.09
C HIS A 307 -32.06 28.24 -6.05
N GLY A 308 -32.40 28.77 -7.24
CA GLY A 308 -33.29 29.93 -7.41
C GLY A 308 -32.58 31.28 -7.29
N ASP A 309 -33.08 32.25 -8.05
CA ASP A 309 -32.41 33.55 -8.28
C ASP A 309 -32.16 34.34 -6.99
N ALA A 310 -33.14 34.41 -6.09
CA ALA A 310 -33.02 35.16 -4.85
C ALA A 310 -31.95 34.59 -3.91
N ALA A 311 -31.82 33.24 -3.86
CA ALA A 311 -30.77 32.60 -3.06
C ALA A 311 -29.38 32.85 -3.63
N ILE A 312 -29.26 32.87 -4.95
CA ILE A 312 -27.98 33.13 -5.66
C ILE A 312 -27.55 34.58 -5.48
N ASP A 313 -28.47 35.55 -5.66
CA ASP A 313 -28.19 36.97 -5.41
C ASP A 313 -27.73 37.20 -3.97
N ALA A 314 -28.49 36.69 -3.01
CA ALA A 314 -28.14 36.82 -1.59
C ALA A 314 -26.78 36.18 -1.24
N ALA A 315 -26.48 35.00 -1.80
CA ALA A 315 -25.21 34.31 -1.60
C ALA A 315 -24.05 35.11 -2.23
N PHE A 316 -24.21 35.65 -3.43
CA PHE A 316 -23.20 36.48 -4.07
C PHE A 316 -22.83 37.71 -3.20
N ARG A 317 -23.83 38.47 -2.73
CA ARG A 317 -23.63 39.62 -1.85
C ARG A 317 -22.95 39.23 -0.54
N ARG A 318 -23.36 38.11 0.07
CA ARG A 318 -22.76 37.62 1.31
C ARG A 318 -21.30 37.24 1.11
N ILE A 319 -21.00 36.47 0.08
CA ILE A 319 -19.63 36.01 -0.23
C ILE A 319 -18.69 37.22 -0.44
N THR A 320 -19.13 38.19 -1.23
CA THR A 320 -18.33 39.39 -1.51
C THR A 320 -18.16 40.28 -0.29
N ALA A 321 -19.16 40.37 0.60
CA ALA A 321 -19.08 41.15 1.83
C ALA A 321 -18.13 40.51 2.88
N ASN A 322 -17.92 39.17 2.82
CA ASN A 322 -17.02 38.46 3.70
C ASN A 322 -15.54 38.59 3.32
N ALA A 323 -15.23 39.20 2.19
CA ALA A 323 -13.84 39.40 1.75
C ALA A 323 -13.06 40.21 2.80
N PRO A 324 -11.83 39.79 3.18
CA PRO A 324 -10.97 40.59 4.06
C PRO A 324 -10.70 41.98 3.48
N ALA A 325 -10.60 42.97 4.38
CA ALA A 325 -10.29 44.34 3.96
C ALA A 325 -8.94 44.40 3.21
N GLY A 326 -8.96 44.95 2.02
CA GLY A 326 -7.78 45.09 1.13
C GLY A 326 -7.54 43.90 0.19
N ALA A 327 -8.27 42.80 0.33
CA ALA A 327 -8.18 41.66 -0.62
C ALA A 327 -8.82 42.06 -1.97
N ARG A 328 -8.14 41.76 -3.05
CA ARG A 328 -8.66 41.97 -4.40
C ARG A 328 -9.63 40.80 -4.73
N VAL A 329 -10.90 41.14 -4.98
CA VAL A 329 -11.93 40.21 -5.40
C VAL A 329 -12.24 40.37 -6.88
N ASP A 330 -11.99 39.36 -7.69
CA ASP A 330 -12.27 39.35 -9.13
C ASP A 330 -13.76 39.08 -9.42
N GLY A 331 -14.47 38.52 -8.46
CA GLY A 331 -15.89 38.16 -8.56
C GLY A 331 -16.22 36.88 -7.78
N VAL A 332 -17.20 36.14 -8.28
CA VAL A 332 -17.65 34.84 -7.71
C VAL A 332 -17.68 33.81 -8.82
N LEU A 333 -17.08 32.65 -8.59
CA LEU A 333 -17.20 31.48 -9.47
C LEU A 333 -18.54 30.80 -9.22
N VAL A 334 -19.27 30.52 -10.29
CA VAL A 334 -20.51 29.74 -10.28
C VAL A 334 -20.23 28.39 -10.94
N ALA A 335 -20.47 27.29 -10.23
CA ALA A 335 -20.23 25.93 -10.70
C ALA A 335 -21.47 25.05 -10.42
N PRO A 336 -21.67 23.97 -11.20
CA PRO A 336 -22.70 22.99 -10.88
C PRO A 336 -22.37 22.26 -9.56
N MET A 337 -23.39 22.05 -8.72
CA MET A 337 -23.24 21.22 -7.52
C MET A 337 -23.12 19.76 -7.91
N ARG A 338 -22.04 19.09 -7.48
CA ARG A 338 -21.91 17.64 -7.61
C ARG A 338 -22.47 16.97 -6.36
N THR A 339 -23.32 15.97 -6.58
CA THR A 339 -23.96 15.22 -5.50
C THR A 339 -23.72 13.73 -5.68
N GLY A 340 -23.63 13.00 -4.56
CA GLY A 340 -23.24 11.60 -4.58
C GLY A 340 -21.78 11.43 -5.00
N GLY A 341 -21.34 10.18 -5.16
CA GLY A 341 -19.95 9.90 -5.50
C GLY A 341 -19.04 9.90 -4.27
N ILE A 342 -17.75 9.87 -4.53
CA ILE A 342 -16.67 9.80 -3.53
C ILE A 342 -15.77 10.99 -3.77
N GLU A 343 -15.35 11.64 -2.70
CA GLU A 343 -14.36 12.71 -2.74
C GLU A 343 -13.00 12.15 -2.37
N LEU A 344 -12.00 12.45 -3.19
CA LEU A 344 -10.60 12.16 -2.95
C LEU A 344 -9.83 13.45 -2.69
N PHE A 345 -8.81 13.34 -1.87
CA PHE A 345 -7.76 14.32 -1.69
C PHE A 345 -6.55 13.93 -2.53
N VAL A 346 -6.02 14.85 -3.32
CA VAL A 346 -4.77 14.69 -4.06
C VAL A 346 -3.91 15.92 -3.80
N GLY A 347 -2.78 15.72 -3.14
CA GLY A 347 -1.84 16.78 -2.80
C GLY A 347 -0.44 16.45 -3.28
N CYS A 348 0.23 17.39 -3.95
CA CYS A 348 1.65 17.28 -4.30
C CYS A 348 2.42 18.29 -3.49
N THR A 349 3.47 17.86 -2.80
CA THR A 349 4.37 18.71 -2.01
C THR A 349 5.82 18.37 -2.31
N ARG A 350 6.75 19.12 -1.75
CA ARG A 350 8.17 18.84 -1.95
C ARG A 350 8.82 18.36 -0.65
N ASP A 351 9.29 17.14 -0.66
CA ASP A 351 10.14 16.60 0.38
C ASP A 351 11.60 17.03 0.17
N ALA A 352 12.30 17.35 1.25
CA ALA A 352 13.69 17.85 1.19
C ALA A 352 14.68 16.81 0.67
N GLN A 353 14.41 15.52 0.91
CA GLN A 353 15.28 14.41 0.52
C GLN A 353 14.86 13.77 -0.80
N TRP A 354 13.55 13.63 -1.02
CA TRP A 354 13.00 12.83 -2.12
C TRP A 354 12.44 13.68 -3.27
N GLY A 355 12.47 15.02 -3.15
CA GLY A 355 11.91 15.90 -4.18
C GLY A 355 10.39 15.95 -4.17
N PRO A 356 9.73 16.06 -5.33
CA PRO A 356 8.27 16.15 -5.39
C PRO A 356 7.63 14.82 -5.00
N VAL A 357 6.61 14.89 -4.13
CA VAL A 357 5.86 13.75 -3.58
C VAL A 357 4.38 14.00 -3.78
N ILE A 358 3.65 12.98 -4.20
CA ILE A 358 2.19 13.00 -4.27
C ILE A 358 1.59 12.22 -3.11
N ALA A 359 0.54 12.77 -2.52
CA ALA A 359 -0.30 12.18 -1.50
C ALA A 359 -1.71 11.96 -2.06
N VAL A 360 -2.26 10.78 -1.87
CA VAL A 360 -3.61 10.43 -2.31
C VAL A 360 -4.36 9.80 -1.14
N GLY A 361 -5.56 10.28 -0.85
CA GLY A 361 -6.39 9.76 0.24
C GLY A 361 -7.89 9.98 -0.01
N LEU A 362 -8.72 9.45 0.88
CA LEU A 362 -10.15 9.77 0.89
C LEU A 362 -10.34 11.21 1.35
N GLY A 363 -11.18 11.99 0.65
CA GLY A 363 -11.48 13.38 0.95
C GLY A 363 -12.45 13.58 2.12
N GLY A 364 -12.79 14.84 2.40
CA GLY A 364 -13.69 15.22 3.47
C GLY A 364 -13.16 14.91 4.86
N VAL A 365 -14.03 14.65 5.82
CA VAL A 365 -13.67 14.36 7.22
C VAL A 365 -12.73 13.16 7.42
N TRP A 366 -12.61 12.29 6.41
CA TRP A 366 -11.77 11.09 6.49
C TRP A 366 -10.27 11.42 6.47
N VAL A 367 -9.84 12.46 5.76
CA VAL A 367 -8.42 12.89 5.71
C VAL A 367 -7.96 13.32 7.09
N GLU A 368 -8.75 14.14 7.77
CA GLU A 368 -8.39 14.73 9.08
C GLU A 368 -8.39 13.67 10.19
N VAL A 369 -9.39 12.79 10.20
CA VAL A 369 -9.60 11.83 11.29
C VAL A 369 -8.81 10.55 11.12
N LEU A 370 -8.82 9.94 9.92
CA LEU A 370 -8.21 8.62 9.68
C LEU A 370 -6.77 8.71 9.20
N GLN A 371 -6.34 9.85 8.65
CA GLN A 371 -5.03 10.03 8.03
C GLN A 371 -4.67 8.91 7.04
N ASP A 372 -5.70 8.40 6.34
CA ASP A 372 -5.58 7.30 5.38
C ASP A 372 -5.09 7.85 4.04
N VAL A 373 -3.80 8.05 3.96
CA VAL A 373 -3.11 8.68 2.83
C VAL A 373 -1.95 7.82 2.38
N ALA A 374 -1.90 7.53 1.08
CA ALA A 374 -0.76 6.89 0.44
C ALA A 374 0.14 7.96 -0.19
N LEU A 375 1.46 7.86 0.00
CA LEU A 375 2.45 8.79 -0.54
C LEU A 375 3.38 8.07 -1.52
N ARG A 376 3.79 8.79 -2.59
CA ARG A 376 4.82 8.33 -3.53
C ARG A 376 5.67 9.49 -4.05
N PRO A 377 6.98 9.30 -4.21
CA PRO A 377 7.80 10.24 -4.99
C PRO A 377 7.32 10.28 -6.44
N LEU A 378 7.31 11.48 -7.02
CA LEU A 378 7.01 11.72 -8.43
C LEU A 378 8.27 11.58 -9.30
N PRO A 379 8.12 11.21 -10.59
CA PRO A 379 6.87 10.93 -11.30
C PRO A 379 6.31 9.53 -11.01
N ILE A 380 5.01 9.34 -11.22
CA ILE A 380 4.32 8.05 -11.10
C ILE A 380 3.37 7.81 -12.27
N ASP A 381 3.13 6.54 -12.60
CA ASP A 381 2.15 6.15 -13.60
C ASP A 381 0.78 5.77 -12.99
N ALA A 382 -0.22 5.60 -13.85
CA ALA A 382 -1.56 5.18 -13.42
C ALA A 382 -1.56 3.80 -12.72
N ALA A 383 -0.60 2.92 -13.04
CA ALA A 383 -0.49 1.62 -12.38
C ALA A 383 -0.04 1.77 -10.92
N GLU A 384 0.91 2.69 -10.63
CA GLU A 384 1.31 3.00 -9.25
C GLU A 384 0.17 3.67 -8.48
N VAL A 385 -0.55 4.61 -9.11
CA VAL A 385 -1.72 5.25 -8.47
C VAL A 385 -2.77 4.20 -8.08
N ARG A 386 -3.06 3.20 -8.95
CA ARG A 386 -3.99 2.11 -8.57
C ARG A 386 -3.52 1.34 -7.35
N ARG A 387 -2.21 1.10 -7.22
CA ARG A 387 -1.64 0.46 -6.01
C ARG A 387 -1.79 1.34 -4.78
N MET A 388 -1.60 2.66 -4.91
CA MET A 388 -1.85 3.62 -3.83
C MET A 388 -3.30 3.54 -3.36
N LEU A 389 -4.27 3.64 -4.28
CA LEU A 389 -5.69 3.56 -3.99
C LEU A 389 -6.10 2.22 -3.36
N GLY A 390 -5.56 1.11 -3.88
CA GLY A 390 -5.81 -0.23 -3.35
C GLY A 390 -5.21 -0.47 -1.96
N GLY A 391 -4.17 0.27 -1.59
CA GLY A 391 -3.52 0.21 -0.27
C GLY A 391 -4.15 1.07 0.81
N LEU A 392 -5.15 1.90 0.49
CA LEU A 392 -5.89 2.69 1.47
C LEU A 392 -6.75 1.78 2.36
N ARG A 393 -6.85 2.10 3.64
CA ARG A 393 -7.77 1.39 4.57
C ARG A 393 -9.22 1.48 4.10
N GLY A 394 -9.58 2.63 3.54
CA GLY A 394 -10.89 2.91 2.96
C GLY A 394 -11.07 2.47 1.52
N ALA A 395 -10.16 1.70 0.91
CA ALA A 395 -10.24 1.26 -0.48
C ALA A 395 -11.59 0.59 -0.85
N ARG A 396 -12.24 -0.08 0.10
CA ARG A 396 -13.57 -0.68 -0.11
C ARG A 396 -14.65 0.32 -0.47
N LEU A 397 -14.52 1.59 -0.06
CA LEU A 397 -15.47 2.64 -0.46
C LEU A 397 -15.41 2.88 -1.97
N LEU A 398 -14.22 2.85 -2.55
CA LEU A 398 -14.01 2.98 -4.00
C LEU A 398 -14.63 1.80 -4.79
N GLN A 399 -14.79 0.66 -4.15
CA GLN A 399 -15.39 -0.55 -4.74
C GLN A 399 -16.92 -0.59 -4.65
N GLY A 400 -17.58 0.47 -4.17
CA GLY A 400 -19.03 0.56 -4.11
C GLY A 400 -19.65 0.02 -2.82
N ALA A 401 -19.02 0.25 -1.66
CA ALA A 401 -19.58 -0.13 -0.37
C ALA A 401 -20.97 0.49 -0.15
N ARG A 402 -21.86 -0.25 0.52
CA ARG A 402 -23.24 0.15 0.85
C ARG A 402 -24.13 0.51 -0.36
N GLY A 403 -23.91 -0.11 -1.52
CA GLY A 403 -24.70 0.10 -2.71
C GLY A 403 -24.37 1.39 -3.49
N ALA A 404 -23.29 2.08 -3.15
CA ALA A 404 -22.77 3.17 -3.97
C ALA A 404 -22.22 2.62 -5.30
N GLN A 405 -22.25 3.42 -6.35
CA GLN A 405 -21.66 3.05 -7.63
C GLN A 405 -20.13 2.91 -7.47
N PRO A 406 -19.52 1.78 -7.88
CA PRO A 406 -18.06 1.62 -7.86
C PRO A 406 -17.38 2.69 -8.70
N ALA A 407 -16.25 3.20 -8.23
CA ALA A 407 -15.36 4.06 -9.00
C ALA A 407 -14.62 3.24 -10.06
N ASP A 408 -14.46 3.77 -11.27
CA ASP A 408 -13.52 3.22 -12.24
C ASP A 408 -12.09 3.62 -11.86
N LEU A 409 -11.39 2.72 -11.19
CA LEU A 409 -10.02 2.97 -10.72
C LEU A 409 -9.04 3.27 -11.84
N ASN A 410 -9.31 2.87 -13.10
CA ASN A 410 -8.45 3.22 -14.22
C ASN A 410 -8.57 4.69 -14.58
N SER A 411 -9.80 5.20 -14.70
CA SER A 411 -10.07 6.62 -14.93
C SER A 411 -9.52 7.49 -13.81
N VAL A 412 -9.78 7.12 -12.54
CA VAL A 412 -9.27 7.82 -11.37
C VAL A 412 -7.74 7.87 -11.38
N ALA A 413 -7.09 6.74 -11.62
CA ALA A 413 -5.63 6.64 -11.62
C ALA A 413 -4.99 7.45 -12.74
N ALA A 414 -5.57 7.48 -13.93
CA ALA A 414 -5.08 8.28 -15.03
C ALA A 414 -5.14 9.78 -14.69
N VAL A 415 -6.24 10.25 -14.12
CA VAL A 415 -6.40 11.66 -13.72
C VAL A 415 -5.40 12.05 -12.62
N ILE A 416 -5.21 11.21 -11.60
CA ILE A 416 -4.26 11.48 -10.53
C ILE A 416 -2.81 11.48 -11.05
N ALA A 417 -2.45 10.58 -11.99
CA ALA A 417 -1.14 10.61 -12.64
C ALA A 417 -0.92 11.94 -13.40
N CYS A 418 -1.94 12.43 -14.14
CA CYS A 418 -1.87 13.74 -14.80
C CYS A 418 -1.68 14.91 -13.80
N ILE A 419 -2.28 14.83 -12.60
CA ILE A 419 -2.05 15.84 -11.54
C ILE A 419 -0.59 15.78 -11.06
N GLY A 420 -0.04 14.56 -10.88
CA GLY A 420 1.38 14.38 -10.54
C GLY A 420 2.32 14.96 -11.59
N ASP A 421 2.06 14.68 -12.87
CA ASP A 421 2.83 15.22 -13.99
C ASP A 421 2.72 16.77 -14.07
N ALA A 422 1.53 17.30 -13.78
CA ALA A 422 1.30 18.74 -13.70
C ALA A 422 2.16 19.38 -12.59
N ALA A 423 2.25 18.76 -11.41
CA ALA A 423 3.07 19.23 -10.30
C ALA A 423 4.57 19.21 -10.64
N VAL A 424 5.06 18.16 -11.30
CA VAL A 424 6.45 18.09 -11.77
C VAL A 424 6.73 19.19 -12.80
N ALA A 425 5.81 19.42 -13.73
CA ALA A 425 5.96 20.45 -14.78
C ALA A 425 6.04 21.87 -14.21
N LEU A 426 5.33 22.18 -13.13
CA LEU A 426 5.38 23.49 -12.46
C LEU A 426 6.74 23.79 -11.81
N GLY A 427 7.59 22.77 -11.63
CA GLY A 427 8.99 22.95 -11.29
C GLY A 427 9.29 23.13 -9.80
N PRO A 428 10.54 23.55 -9.48
CA PRO A 428 11.04 23.56 -8.11
C PRO A 428 10.47 24.65 -7.20
N ASP A 429 9.93 25.72 -7.77
CA ASP A 429 9.36 26.84 -7.01
C ASP A 429 7.93 26.56 -6.52
N LEU A 430 7.31 25.49 -7.02
CA LEU A 430 6.05 24.99 -6.49
C LEU A 430 6.28 24.41 -5.09
N GLU A 431 5.61 24.97 -4.08
CA GLU A 431 5.58 24.44 -2.72
C GLU A 431 4.53 23.35 -2.57
N ALA A 432 3.31 23.61 -3.07
CA ALA A 432 2.22 22.64 -3.07
C ALA A 432 1.28 22.82 -4.27
N LEU A 433 0.76 21.70 -4.77
CA LEU A 433 -0.40 21.63 -5.67
C LEU A 433 -1.43 20.72 -5.02
N GLU A 434 -2.60 21.25 -4.74
CA GLU A 434 -3.68 20.51 -4.08
C GLU A 434 -4.92 20.49 -4.98
N VAL A 435 -5.54 19.33 -5.11
CA VAL A 435 -6.87 19.12 -5.69
C VAL A 435 -7.74 18.49 -4.58
N ASN A 436 -8.67 19.29 -4.07
CA ASN A 436 -9.50 18.90 -2.94
C ASN A 436 -10.85 19.64 -2.96
N PRO A 437 -11.93 18.91 -3.33
CA PRO A 437 -11.96 17.52 -3.65
C PRO A 437 -11.72 17.21 -5.14
N LEU A 438 -11.16 16.02 -5.40
CA LEU A 438 -11.31 15.30 -6.65
C LEU A 438 -12.55 14.41 -6.53
N TRP A 439 -13.63 14.78 -7.21
CA TRP A 439 -14.90 14.08 -7.14
C TRP A 439 -14.93 12.91 -8.14
N VAL A 440 -15.46 11.76 -7.70
CA VAL A 440 -15.49 10.50 -8.46
C VAL A 440 -16.86 9.86 -8.38
N ARG A 441 -17.44 9.51 -9.54
CA ARG A 441 -18.67 8.74 -9.63
C ARG A 441 -18.65 7.83 -10.86
N GLY A 442 -18.47 6.54 -10.65
CA GLY A 442 -18.28 5.60 -11.77
C GLY A 442 -17.02 5.95 -12.57
N THR A 443 -17.20 6.29 -13.85
CA THR A 443 -16.14 6.77 -14.77
C THR A 443 -15.92 8.26 -14.72
N ASP A 444 -16.84 9.02 -14.11
CA ASP A 444 -16.74 10.47 -14.03
C ASP A 444 -15.78 10.87 -12.94
N VAL A 445 -14.77 11.65 -13.29
CA VAL A 445 -13.73 12.17 -12.38
C VAL A 445 -13.56 13.65 -12.68
N GLU A 446 -13.74 14.51 -11.69
CA GLU A 446 -13.61 15.96 -11.86
C GLU A 446 -12.90 16.62 -10.66
N ALA A 447 -11.94 17.48 -10.92
CA ALA A 447 -11.39 18.39 -9.92
C ALA A 447 -12.40 19.53 -9.65
N LEU A 448 -12.92 19.57 -8.42
CA LEU A 448 -13.90 20.60 -8.03
C LEU A 448 -13.25 21.84 -7.45
N ASP A 449 -12.05 21.70 -6.89
CA ASP A 449 -11.23 22.79 -6.36
C ASP A 449 -9.75 22.48 -6.54
N ALA A 450 -8.94 23.50 -6.77
CA ALA A 450 -7.49 23.35 -6.88
C ALA A 450 -6.76 24.58 -6.36
N LEU A 451 -5.64 24.36 -5.68
CA LEU A 451 -4.77 25.39 -5.13
C LEU A 451 -3.32 25.10 -5.51
N ALA A 452 -2.61 26.10 -6.00
CA ALA A 452 -1.16 26.05 -6.17
C ALA A 452 -0.51 27.10 -5.24
N VAL A 453 0.44 26.64 -4.41
CA VAL A 453 1.20 27.47 -3.47
C VAL A 453 2.64 27.56 -3.98
N TRP A 454 3.20 28.77 -3.94
CA TRP A 454 4.52 29.07 -4.47
C TRP A 454 5.43 29.62 -3.37
N ARG A 455 6.70 29.29 -3.45
CA ARG A 455 7.75 29.85 -2.57
C ARG A 455 8.01 31.30 -2.83
#